data_18b598ae45e5a959ff424b61bc5afc2c
#
_entry.id   18b598ae45e5a959ff424b61bc5afc2c
#
_cell.length_a   1.000
_cell.length_b   1.000
_cell.length_c   1.000
_cell.angle_alpha   90.00
_cell.angle_beta   90.00
_cell.angle_gamma   90.00
#
_symmetry.space_group_name_H-M   'P 1'
#
loop_
_entity.id
_entity.type
_entity.pdbx_description
1 polymer ?
#
loop_
_entity_poly.entity_id
_entity_poly.type
_entity_poly.pdbx_seq_one_letter_code
_entity_poly.pdbx_strand_id
1 'polypeptide(L)'
;MTAGTERPPAPPRAGAPAALALVHELFRAQCRRTPDAVAVEHGERHLTYDRLDIASDRLARRLRKLGARPEQRIAVFLDRSPEAIVTILAVLKSGAAYVPIDPGYPAARIRLLAEEGDCRVVVTTTALLGRIDVPSLTPVLLDAPTADDDREGGPGGDAEPSNLAYVIFTSGSTGRPKGVAVPHAGLVQLALDQIPRWKAGPGARILQFASLSFDASFTEIAVALLSGATLCLAARDDLMPGAELQDTLRRLRITAVKTPPAVLTVTEADGLPDLEVVINGGGACRPAIVERWSAGRTMLNAYGTTECSVCSTITAPLTLGSRITLGEPLRGTTLHVLDGGRRVDAGEVGELYIGGAGVARGYWRQPSLTADRFVPDPYGPPGGRLYRTGDLARYTADGGFEYVGRIDDQVKVRGFRIEPGEVEAALLTAPSVREAVVTTRPHPAGGEDQLVAHVVRDRGATDPLELRSFLADRLPGHLIPSVFLTLDRMPVTAHGKVDRAALAGPVHEPPPAQPPPHGKPAGRLDGRELVTEVWRELLAVEEIGPHDDFFHLGGDSLQAAVCVARLREHLGIPVPLRTLLRGPTVAELGDELERLRRTTNAAADRHPG
;
A
#
# COMPACT_ATOMS: atom_id res chain seq x y z
N MET A 1 -4.41 26.02 48.19
CA MET A 1 -3.39 25.25 47.46
C MET A 1 -3.87 25.16 46.04
N THR A 2 -3.38 26.07 45.21
CA THR A 2 -3.72 26.14 43.78
C THR A 2 -2.81 25.12 43.07
N ALA A 3 -3.43 24.08 42.53
CA ALA A 3 -2.73 23.12 41.67
C ALA A 3 -2.29 23.87 40.40
N GLY A 4 -0.98 24.02 40.25
CA GLY A 4 -0.41 24.56 39.03
C GLY A 4 -0.71 23.58 37.87
N THR A 5 -1.44 24.10 36.89
CA THR A 5 -1.59 23.42 35.58
C THR A 5 -0.21 23.42 34.93
N GLU A 6 0.49 22.27 34.99
CA GLU A 6 1.72 22.07 34.22
C GLU A 6 1.34 22.17 32.74
N ARG A 7 1.89 23.16 32.09
CA ARG A 7 1.77 23.38 30.64
C ARG A 7 2.38 22.17 29.94
N PRO A 8 1.70 21.55 28.97
CA PRO A 8 2.26 20.42 28.24
C PRO A 8 3.63 20.79 27.68
N PRO A 9 4.59 19.84 27.66
CA PRO A 9 5.94 20.12 27.18
C PRO A 9 5.89 20.63 25.75
N ALA A 10 6.66 21.67 25.49
CA ALA A 10 6.77 22.23 24.14
C ALA A 10 7.32 21.13 23.20
N PRO A 11 6.79 20.98 21.98
CA PRO A 11 7.30 20.00 21.03
C PRO A 11 8.81 20.24 20.81
N PRO A 12 9.60 19.15 20.57
CA PRO A 12 11.04 19.29 20.34
C PRO A 12 11.28 20.25 19.17
N ARG A 13 12.20 21.19 19.37
CA ARG A 13 12.54 22.23 18.38
C ARG A 13 12.97 21.56 17.08
N ALA A 14 12.31 21.93 15.98
CA ALA A 14 12.70 21.55 14.63
C ALA A 14 14.19 21.89 14.41
N GLY A 15 15.00 20.87 14.15
CA GLY A 15 16.37 21.07 13.66
C GLY A 15 16.34 21.84 12.35
N ALA A 16 17.43 22.56 12.03
CA ALA A 16 17.57 23.33 10.80
C ALA A 16 17.11 22.50 9.58
N PRO A 17 16.38 23.10 8.61
CA PRO A 17 15.88 22.38 7.45
C PRO A 17 17.04 21.68 6.74
N ALA A 18 16.88 20.40 6.41
CA ALA A 18 17.78 19.69 5.52
C ALA A 18 17.68 20.39 4.16
N ALA A 19 18.73 21.13 3.85
CA ALA A 19 18.72 22.15 2.83
C ALA A 19 18.46 21.57 1.44
N LEU A 20 17.52 22.19 0.72
CA LEU A 20 17.65 22.62 -0.68
C LEU A 20 18.14 21.56 -1.72
N ALA A 21 18.20 20.26 -1.40
CA ALA A 21 18.61 19.23 -2.33
C ALA A 21 17.39 18.59 -3.02
N LEU A 22 17.60 18.14 -4.24
CA LEU A 22 16.63 17.33 -4.99
C LEU A 22 16.94 15.84 -4.81
N VAL A 23 15.91 15.01 -4.84
CA VAL A 23 16.06 13.55 -4.70
C VAL A 23 17.11 12.99 -5.68
N HIS A 24 17.03 13.40 -6.94
CA HIS A 24 17.95 12.92 -7.98
C HIS A 24 19.38 13.47 -7.86
N GLU A 25 19.59 14.61 -7.20
CA GLU A 25 20.94 15.14 -6.91
C GLU A 25 21.62 14.31 -5.82
N LEU A 26 20.87 13.93 -4.76
CA LEU A 26 21.38 13.02 -3.74
C LEU A 26 21.70 11.63 -4.33
N PHE A 27 20.87 11.13 -5.23
CA PHE A 27 21.14 9.91 -5.97
C PHE A 27 22.44 10.03 -6.78
N ARG A 28 22.64 11.08 -7.56
CA ARG A 28 23.89 11.33 -8.29
C ARG A 28 25.11 11.44 -7.37
N ALA A 29 24.95 12.07 -6.22
CA ALA A 29 26.02 12.13 -5.22
C ALA A 29 26.39 10.72 -4.72
N GLN A 30 25.41 9.83 -4.56
CA GLN A 30 25.64 8.44 -4.20
C GLN A 30 26.31 7.65 -5.34
N CYS A 31 25.89 7.84 -6.59
CA CYS A 31 26.53 7.20 -7.76
C CYS A 31 28.04 7.51 -7.83
N ARG A 32 28.41 8.77 -7.57
CA ARG A 32 29.84 9.15 -7.53
C ARG A 32 30.62 8.47 -6.40
N ARG A 33 29.97 8.10 -5.28
CA ARG A 33 30.61 7.43 -4.14
C ARG A 33 30.80 5.94 -4.37
N THR A 34 29.84 5.29 -5.02
CA THR A 34 29.83 3.82 -5.21
C THR A 34 29.37 3.44 -6.61
N PRO A 35 30.08 3.85 -7.69
CA PRO A 35 29.62 3.66 -9.08
C PRO A 35 29.39 2.19 -9.46
N ASP A 36 30.28 1.30 -9.00
CA ASP A 36 30.31 -0.11 -9.36
C ASP A 36 29.42 -0.99 -8.45
N ALA A 37 28.90 -0.43 -7.33
CA ALA A 37 28.00 -1.17 -6.45
C ALA A 37 26.66 -1.47 -7.16
N VAL A 38 26.06 -2.60 -6.82
CA VAL A 38 24.73 -2.97 -7.34
C VAL A 38 23.69 -2.07 -6.70
N ALA A 39 23.00 -1.25 -7.50
CA ALA A 39 21.92 -0.37 -7.09
C ALA A 39 20.55 -1.06 -7.13
N VAL A 40 20.30 -1.83 -8.19
CA VAL A 40 19.01 -2.53 -8.40
C VAL A 40 19.28 -3.97 -8.80
N GLU A 41 18.58 -4.90 -8.18
CA GLU A 41 18.61 -6.33 -8.48
C GLU A 41 17.20 -6.83 -8.78
N HIS A 42 17.03 -7.61 -9.86
CA HIS A 42 15.78 -8.28 -10.21
C HIS A 42 16.06 -9.63 -10.88
N GLY A 43 15.93 -10.70 -10.11
CA GLY A 43 16.36 -12.04 -10.55
C GLY A 43 17.85 -12.05 -10.85
N GLU A 44 18.23 -12.47 -12.07
CA GLU A 44 19.63 -12.47 -12.52
C GLU A 44 20.11 -11.12 -13.08
N ARG A 45 19.22 -10.12 -13.18
CA ARG A 45 19.52 -8.80 -13.73
C ARG A 45 20.02 -7.87 -12.63
N HIS A 46 21.16 -7.24 -12.86
CA HIS A 46 21.79 -6.29 -11.95
C HIS A 46 22.09 -4.98 -12.67
N LEU A 47 21.73 -3.86 -12.06
CA LEU A 47 22.17 -2.53 -12.48
C LEU A 47 23.07 -1.95 -11.40
N THR A 48 24.29 -1.55 -11.78
CA THR A 48 25.16 -0.76 -10.89
C THR A 48 24.64 0.66 -10.77
N TYR A 49 25.11 1.40 -9.77
CA TYR A 49 24.78 2.81 -9.58
C TYR A 49 25.11 3.64 -10.82
N ASP A 50 26.30 3.42 -11.43
CA ASP A 50 26.71 4.11 -12.65
C ASP A 50 25.79 3.78 -13.83
N ARG A 51 25.48 2.50 -14.07
CA ARG A 51 24.57 2.10 -15.15
C ARG A 51 23.17 2.65 -14.97
N LEU A 52 22.68 2.70 -13.73
CA LEU A 52 21.37 3.27 -13.40
C LEU A 52 21.34 4.79 -13.65
N ASP A 53 22.45 5.50 -13.29
CA ASP A 53 22.61 6.93 -13.52
C ASP A 53 22.60 7.25 -15.03
N ILE A 54 23.42 6.54 -15.81
CA ILE A 54 23.50 6.68 -17.27
C ILE A 54 22.16 6.40 -17.94
N ALA A 55 21.50 5.29 -17.58
CA ALA A 55 20.22 4.91 -18.19
C ALA A 55 19.14 5.95 -17.90
N SER A 56 19.05 6.41 -16.65
CA SER A 56 18.07 7.43 -16.26
C SER A 56 18.39 8.81 -16.85
N ASP A 57 19.66 9.15 -17.08
CA ASP A 57 20.04 10.38 -17.78
C ASP A 57 19.64 10.37 -19.26
N ARG A 58 19.81 9.23 -19.96
CA ARG A 58 19.37 9.07 -21.35
C ARG A 58 17.86 9.28 -21.46
N LEU A 59 17.10 8.60 -20.63
CA LEU A 59 15.64 8.73 -20.62
C LEU A 59 15.20 10.14 -20.23
N ALA A 60 15.84 10.78 -19.25
CA ALA A 60 15.55 12.17 -18.87
C ALA A 60 15.74 13.15 -20.02
N ARG A 61 16.80 12.99 -20.84
CA ARG A 61 16.99 13.80 -22.06
C ARG A 61 15.86 13.61 -23.07
N ARG A 62 15.46 12.35 -23.31
CA ARG A 62 14.31 12.04 -24.18
C ARG A 62 13.03 12.68 -23.68
N LEU A 63 12.76 12.60 -22.37
CA LEU A 63 11.58 13.23 -21.77
C LEU A 63 11.60 14.75 -21.90
N ARG A 64 12.75 15.41 -21.73
CA ARG A 64 12.87 16.87 -21.94
C ARG A 64 12.60 17.29 -23.38
N LYS A 65 13.06 16.53 -24.37
CA LYS A 65 12.70 16.76 -25.78
C LYS A 65 11.19 16.72 -26.03
N LEU A 66 10.45 15.94 -25.21
CA LEU A 66 8.99 15.85 -25.23
C LEU A 66 8.30 16.88 -24.31
N GLY A 67 9.05 17.84 -23.79
CA GLY A 67 8.53 18.95 -22.99
C GLY A 67 8.49 18.68 -21.47
N ALA A 68 9.17 17.65 -20.97
CA ALA A 68 9.31 17.45 -19.53
C ALA A 68 10.06 18.63 -18.90
N ARG A 69 9.48 19.21 -17.84
CA ARG A 69 10.00 20.37 -17.10
C ARG A 69 9.34 20.42 -15.73
N PRO A 70 9.77 21.28 -14.81
CA PRO A 70 9.10 21.45 -13.52
C PRO A 70 7.59 21.62 -13.66
N GLU A 71 6.86 21.00 -12.75
CA GLU A 71 5.39 20.99 -12.68
C GLU A 71 4.68 20.19 -13.80
N GLN A 72 5.38 19.62 -14.77
CA GLN A 72 4.78 18.66 -15.70
C GLN A 72 4.67 17.27 -15.07
N ARG A 73 3.61 16.54 -15.40
CA ARG A 73 3.35 15.18 -14.92
C ARG A 73 3.55 14.19 -16.05
N ILE A 74 4.29 13.14 -15.73
CA ILE A 74 4.58 12.04 -16.66
C ILE A 74 4.01 10.77 -16.06
N ALA A 75 3.13 10.10 -16.78
CA ALA A 75 2.59 8.81 -16.36
C ALA A 75 3.68 7.74 -16.45
N VAL A 76 3.84 6.98 -15.37
CA VAL A 76 4.69 5.79 -15.31
C VAL A 76 3.78 4.57 -15.30
N PHE A 77 3.64 3.92 -16.45
CA PHE A 77 2.76 2.78 -16.66
C PHE A 77 3.58 1.53 -16.92
N LEU A 78 4.16 1.01 -15.84
CA LEU A 78 5.13 -0.08 -15.84
C LEU A 78 4.89 -1.00 -14.65
N ASP A 79 5.12 -2.29 -14.86
CA ASP A 79 5.24 -3.24 -13.76
C ASP A 79 6.53 -3.00 -12.98
N ARG A 80 6.61 -3.58 -11.76
CA ARG A 80 7.83 -3.56 -10.96
C ARG A 80 8.99 -4.17 -11.76
N SER A 81 9.97 -3.33 -12.08
CA SER A 81 11.11 -3.71 -12.94
C SER A 81 12.25 -2.71 -12.78
N PRO A 82 13.49 -3.05 -13.15
CA PRO A 82 14.58 -2.09 -13.23
C PRO A 82 14.26 -0.90 -14.13
N GLU A 83 13.50 -1.10 -15.20
CA GLU A 83 13.04 -0.07 -16.12
C GLU A 83 12.11 0.94 -15.43
N ALA A 84 11.28 0.50 -14.50
CA ALA A 84 10.43 1.39 -13.71
C ALA A 84 11.27 2.29 -12.80
N ILE A 85 12.32 1.75 -12.18
CA ILE A 85 13.25 2.53 -11.35
C ILE A 85 14.03 3.54 -12.19
N VAL A 86 14.55 3.12 -13.36
CA VAL A 86 15.17 4.02 -14.34
C VAL A 86 14.21 5.15 -14.71
N THR A 87 12.93 4.83 -14.94
CA THR A 87 11.90 5.79 -15.35
C THR A 87 11.61 6.81 -14.26
N ILE A 88 11.41 6.37 -13.00
CA ILE A 88 11.18 7.26 -11.86
C ILE A 88 12.33 8.26 -11.73
N LEU A 89 13.58 7.76 -11.74
CA LEU A 89 14.75 8.62 -11.68
C LEU A 89 14.85 9.56 -12.87
N ALA A 90 14.53 9.09 -14.08
CA ALA A 90 14.57 9.90 -15.30
C ALA A 90 13.54 11.04 -15.27
N VAL A 91 12.34 10.77 -14.78
CA VAL A 91 11.31 11.80 -14.60
C VAL A 91 11.79 12.86 -13.62
N LEU A 92 12.31 12.46 -12.45
CA LEU A 92 12.85 13.39 -11.46
C LEU A 92 14.04 14.18 -12.01
N LYS A 93 14.96 13.56 -12.76
CA LYS A 93 16.10 14.21 -13.42
C LYS A 93 15.68 15.15 -14.55
N SER A 94 14.52 14.93 -15.16
CA SER A 94 13.98 15.87 -16.17
C SER A 94 13.38 17.12 -15.54
N GLY A 95 13.23 17.15 -14.22
CA GLY A 95 12.54 18.18 -13.45
C GLY A 95 11.04 17.94 -13.29
N ALA A 96 10.47 16.97 -13.99
CA ALA A 96 9.05 16.67 -13.96
C ALA A 96 8.65 15.81 -12.74
N ALA A 97 7.34 15.70 -12.49
CA ALA A 97 6.76 14.83 -11.48
C ALA A 97 6.23 13.54 -12.11
N TYR A 98 6.45 12.39 -11.46
CA TYR A 98 5.86 11.14 -11.94
C TYR A 98 4.46 10.90 -11.37
N VAL A 99 3.63 10.27 -12.18
CA VAL A 99 2.29 9.76 -11.82
C VAL A 99 2.30 8.25 -12.04
N PRO A 100 2.44 7.45 -10.99
CA PRO A 100 2.47 6.01 -11.16
C PRO A 100 1.05 5.48 -11.38
N ILE A 101 0.89 4.63 -12.39
CA ILE A 101 -0.38 3.95 -12.71
C ILE A 101 -0.08 2.45 -12.76
N ASP A 102 -0.73 1.68 -11.90
CA ASP A 102 -0.53 0.22 -11.82
C ASP A 102 -1.16 -0.44 -13.06
N PRO A 103 -0.39 -1.20 -13.87
CA PRO A 103 -0.94 -1.94 -15.00
C PRO A 103 -2.00 -2.98 -14.62
N GLY A 104 -2.03 -3.42 -13.36
CA GLY A 104 -3.04 -4.32 -12.84
C GLY A 104 -4.42 -3.69 -12.65
N TYR A 105 -4.56 -2.36 -12.77
CA TYR A 105 -5.86 -1.70 -12.62
C TYR A 105 -6.79 -1.94 -13.83
N PRO A 106 -8.13 -1.84 -13.62
CA PRO A 106 -9.10 -1.85 -14.72
C PRO A 106 -8.86 -0.70 -15.70
N ALA A 107 -9.20 -0.91 -16.98
CA ALA A 107 -8.98 0.08 -18.03
C ALA A 107 -9.65 1.44 -17.73
N ALA A 108 -10.86 1.42 -17.16
CA ALA A 108 -11.54 2.62 -16.72
C ALA A 108 -10.75 3.40 -15.67
N ARG A 109 -10.12 2.70 -14.71
CA ARG A 109 -9.28 3.32 -13.68
C ARG A 109 -8.00 3.89 -14.26
N ILE A 110 -7.33 3.15 -15.16
CA ILE A 110 -6.11 3.61 -15.83
C ILE A 110 -6.38 4.92 -16.56
N ARG A 111 -7.45 4.98 -17.35
CA ARG A 111 -7.86 6.19 -18.07
C ARG A 111 -8.12 7.35 -17.12
N LEU A 112 -8.92 7.12 -16.08
CA LEU A 112 -9.25 8.14 -15.08
C LEU A 112 -7.99 8.74 -14.43
N LEU A 113 -7.04 7.92 -14.00
CA LEU A 113 -5.82 8.40 -13.36
C LEU A 113 -4.90 9.19 -14.29
N ALA A 114 -4.82 8.80 -15.57
CA ALA A 114 -4.04 9.51 -16.56
C ALA A 114 -4.66 10.90 -16.90
N GLU A 115 -5.99 10.97 -17.02
CA GLU A 115 -6.74 12.20 -17.27
C GLU A 115 -6.72 13.15 -16.06
N GLU A 116 -7.04 12.64 -14.86
CA GLU A 116 -7.01 13.44 -13.62
C GLU A 116 -5.58 13.89 -13.28
N GLY A 117 -4.56 13.09 -13.61
CA GLY A 117 -3.16 13.48 -13.51
C GLY A 117 -2.75 14.57 -14.52
N ASP A 118 -3.59 14.87 -15.49
CA ASP A 118 -3.28 15.77 -16.62
C ASP A 118 -1.91 15.43 -17.24
N CYS A 119 -1.69 14.13 -17.46
CA CYS A 119 -0.48 13.63 -18.07
C CYS A 119 -0.53 13.82 -19.59
N ARG A 120 0.61 14.20 -20.19
CA ARG A 120 0.74 14.32 -21.66
C ARG A 120 1.67 13.26 -22.23
N VAL A 121 2.54 12.71 -21.41
CA VAL A 121 3.51 11.67 -21.76
C VAL A 121 3.29 10.47 -20.85
N VAL A 122 3.37 9.27 -21.41
CA VAL A 122 3.39 8.03 -20.68
C VAL A 122 4.64 7.23 -21.03
N VAL A 123 5.37 6.79 -20.00
CA VAL A 123 6.47 5.85 -20.18
C VAL A 123 5.95 4.44 -19.93
N THR A 124 6.12 3.56 -20.92
CA THR A 124 5.57 2.21 -20.91
C THR A 124 6.39 1.26 -21.80
N THR A 125 5.91 0.04 -22.01
CA THR A 125 6.45 -0.94 -22.95
C THR A 125 5.44 -1.24 -24.06
N THR A 126 5.89 -1.83 -25.16
CA THR A 126 5.02 -2.25 -26.25
C THR A 126 3.94 -3.22 -25.77
N ALA A 127 4.28 -4.12 -24.84
CA ALA A 127 3.34 -5.10 -24.28
C ALA A 127 2.21 -4.45 -23.46
N LEU A 128 2.48 -3.34 -22.79
CA LEU A 128 1.51 -2.64 -21.93
C LEU A 128 0.74 -1.55 -22.66
N LEU A 129 1.24 -1.05 -23.81
CA LEU A 129 0.66 0.08 -24.52
C LEU A 129 -0.83 -0.10 -24.83
N GLY A 130 -1.24 -1.30 -25.23
CA GLY A 130 -2.65 -1.58 -25.57
C GLY A 130 -3.62 -1.54 -24.38
N ARG A 131 -3.12 -1.47 -23.14
CA ARG A 131 -3.94 -1.35 -21.94
C ARG A 131 -4.22 0.08 -21.52
N ILE A 132 -3.49 1.06 -22.06
CA ILE A 132 -3.69 2.48 -21.77
C ILE A 132 -4.27 3.16 -23.02
N ASP A 133 -5.60 3.23 -23.06
CA ASP A 133 -6.36 3.86 -24.14
C ASP A 133 -6.72 5.31 -23.76
N VAL A 134 -5.73 6.20 -23.88
CA VAL A 134 -5.87 7.65 -23.63
C VAL A 134 -5.24 8.40 -24.80
N PRO A 135 -6.03 8.86 -25.79
CA PRO A 135 -5.53 9.43 -27.04
C PRO A 135 -4.64 10.68 -26.87
N SER A 136 -4.77 11.38 -25.75
CA SER A 136 -3.96 12.58 -25.45
C SER A 136 -2.54 12.27 -24.97
N LEU A 137 -2.22 11.02 -24.69
CA LEU A 137 -0.90 10.61 -24.19
C LEU A 137 0.06 10.32 -25.34
N THR A 138 1.25 10.90 -25.27
CA THR A 138 2.38 10.53 -26.12
C THR A 138 3.16 9.39 -25.47
N PRO A 139 3.21 8.18 -26.05
CA PRO A 139 3.91 7.06 -25.47
C PRO A 139 5.42 7.15 -25.68
N VAL A 140 6.18 6.84 -24.63
CA VAL A 140 7.62 6.61 -24.66
C VAL A 140 7.85 5.14 -24.39
N LEU A 141 8.13 4.37 -25.43
CA LEU A 141 8.37 2.93 -25.34
C LEU A 141 9.83 2.69 -24.95
N LEU A 142 10.02 1.88 -23.89
CA LEU A 142 11.35 1.54 -23.38
C LEU A 142 12.02 0.40 -24.14
N ASP A 143 11.22 -0.45 -24.78
CA ASP A 143 11.61 -1.62 -25.53
C ASP A 143 11.64 -1.40 -27.06
N ALA A 144 11.30 -0.19 -27.52
CA ALA A 144 11.42 0.17 -28.93
C ALA A 144 12.83 0.70 -29.26
N PRO A 145 13.36 0.39 -30.47
CA PRO A 145 14.62 0.99 -30.93
C PRO A 145 14.53 2.50 -30.93
N THR A 146 15.50 3.16 -30.31
CA THR A 146 15.61 4.63 -30.37
C THR A 146 16.57 5.01 -31.49
N ALA A 147 16.10 5.86 -32.39
CA ALA A 147 16.91 6.39 -33.49
C ALA A 147 17.92 7.47 -33.07
N ASP A 148 17.91 7.88 -31.82
CA ASP A 148 18.66 9.03 -31.31
C ASP A 148 19.92 8.61 -30.56
N ASP A 149 21.05 9.10 -31.09
CA ASP A 149 22.32 9.16 -30.36
C ASP A 149 22.20 10.27 -29.29
N ASP A 150 21.69 9.91 -28.11
CA ASP A 150 21.38 10.82 -27.00
C ASP A 150 22.64 11.34 -26.28
N ARG A 151 23.72 11.57 -27.01
CA ARG A 151 25.02 12.03 -26.45
C ARG A 151 25.05 13.51 -26.11
N GLU A 152 24.17 14.33 -26.64
CA GLU A 152 24.12 15.77 -26.39
C GLU A 152 22.89 16.18 -25.55
N GLY A 153 23.15 16.75 -24.42
CA GLY A 153 22.18 17.35 -23.51
C GLY A 153 22.71 17.34 -22.07
N GLY A 154 23.02 18.52 -21.57
CA GLY A 154 23.62 18.73 -20.26
C GLY A 154 22.76 18.23 -19.08
N PRO A 155 23.36 18.16 -17.89
CA PRO A 155 22.68 17.80 -16.67
C PRO A 155 21.67 18.88 -16.27
N GLY A 156 20.51 18.46 -15.79
CA GLY A 156 19.65 19.31 -14.99
C GLY A 156 18.41 19.85 -15.72
N GLY A 157 17.23 19.53 -15.19
CA GLY A 157 16.08 20.41 -15.26
C GLY A 157 16.27 21.48 -14.17
N ASP A 158 15.75 22.68 -14.38
CA ASP A 158 15.78 23.80 -13.42
C ASP A 158 14.80 23.58 -12.24
N ALA A 159 14.76 22.35 -11.70
CA ALA A 159 13.86 22.02 -10.60
C ALA A 159 14.39 22.58 -9.28
N GLU A 160 13.46 23.02 -8.45
CA GLU A 160 13.71 23.49 -7.10
C GLU A 160 13.11 22.51 -6.08
N PRO A 161 13.54 22.51 -4.82
CA PRO A 161 13.00 21.64 -3.78
C PRO A 161 11.47 21.77 -3.57
N SER A 162 10.90 22.90 -3.91
CA SER A 162 9.47 23.17 -3.87
C SER A 162 8.68 22.59 -5.06
N ASN A 163 9.36 22.18 -6.15
CA ASN A 163 8.71 21.55 -7.29
C ASN A 163 8.24 20.13 -6.96
N LEU A 164 7.20 19.70 -7.69
CA LEU A 164 6.63 18.38 -7.52
C LEU A 164 7.62 17.28 -7.91
N ALA A 165 7.71 16.28 -7.07
CA ALA A 165 8.40 15.03 -7.38
C ALA A 165 7.42 13.96 -7.87
N TYR A 166 6.23 13.91 -7.30
CA TYR A 166 5.16 13.02 -7.76
C TYR A 166 3.76 13.55 -7.48
N VAL A 167 2.79 12.97 -8.19
CA VAL A 167 1.37 13.02 -7.83
C VAL A 167 0.88 11.57 -7.72
N ILE A 168 0.60 11.15 -6.49
CA ILE A 168 0.08 9.80 -6.22
C ILE A 168 -1.39 9.91 -5.85
N PHE A 169 -2.21 9.07 -6.48
CA PHE A 169 -3.65 9.07 -6.27
C PHE A 169 -4.04 8.15 -5.12
N THR A 170 -4.85 8.68 -4.21
CA THR A 170 -5.49 7.95 -3.13
C THR A 170 -7.01 7.93 -3.33
N SER A 171 -7.71 7.03 -2.63
CA SER A 171 -9.18 7.02 -2.64
C SER A 171 -9.74 8.37 -2.17
N GLY A 172 -10.90 8.75 -2.70
CA GLY A 172 -11.52 10.04 -2.43
C GLY A 172 -12.94 9.93 -1.88
N SER A 173 -13.25 10.71 -0.84
CA SER A 173 -14.58 10.74 -0.18
C SER A 173 -15.72 11.18 -1.09
N THR A 174 -15.41 11.86 -2.20
CA THR A 174 -16.39 12.33 -3.19
C THR A 174 -16.65 11.34 -4.33
N GLY A 175 -16.18 10.10 -4.22
CA GLY A 175 -16.31 9.09 -5.26
C GLY A 175 -15.27 9.16 -6.38
N ARG A 176 -14.35 10.14 -6.34
CA ARG A 176 -13.23 10.27 -7.28
C ARG A 176 -11.89 10.22 -6.55
N PRO A 177 -10.85 9.63 -7.15
CA PRO A 177 -9.52 9.63 -6.55
C PRO A 177 -8.97 11.05 -6.40
N LYS A 178 -8.20 11.27 -5.35
CA LYS A 178 -7.53 12.54 -5.07
C LYS A 178 -6.02 12.39 -5.30
N GLY A 179 -5.45 13.16 -6.21
CA GLY A 179 -4.03 13.18 -6.50
C GLY A 179 -3.28 14.03 -5.47
N VAL A 180 -2.45 13.43 -4.65
CA VAL A 180 -1.64 14.14 -3.66
C VAL A 180 -0.36 14.65 -4.32
N ALA A 181 -0.19 15.97 -4.35
CA ALA A 181 0.92 16.66 -5.01
C ALA A 181 2.08 16.87 -4.02
N VAL A 182 3.14 16.06 -4.11
CA VAL A 182 4.24 16.04 -3.15
C VAL A 182 5.53 16.61 -3.75
N PRO A 183 6.13 17.65 -3.09
CA PRO A 183 7.37 18.27 -3.55
C PRO A 183 8.61 17.47 -3.13
N HIS A 184 9.76 17.75 -3.77
CA HIS A 184 11.04 17.11 -3.45
C HIS A 184 11.47 17.31 -2.00
N ALA A 185 11.26 18.51 -1.44
CA ALA A 185 11.74 18.86 -0.10
C ALA A 185 11.30 17.89 0.99
N GLY A 186 10.00 17.53 1.02
CA GLY A 186 9.46 16.56 1.99
C GLY A 186 10.05 15.17 1.82
N LEU A 187 10.27 14.75 0.58
CA LEU A 187 10.82 13.43 0.25
C LEU A 187 12.30 13.28 0.58
N VAL A 188 13.08 14.34 0.39
CA VAL A 188 14.49 14.38 0.82
C VAL A 188 14.58 14.27 2.34
N GLN A 189 13.76 15.05 3.05
CA GLN A 189 13.72 15.01 4.51
C GLN A 189 13.35 13.62 5.02
N LEU A 190 12.29 13.02 4.44
CA LEU A 190 11.87 11.65 4.73
C LEU A 190 13.03 10.65 4.56
N ALA A 191 13.68 10.66 3.39
CA ALA A 191 14.72 9.69 3.08
C ALA A 191 15.91 9.79 4.04
N LEU A 192 16.40 11.01 4.28
CA LEU A 192 17.55 11.25 5.17
C LEU A 192 17.29 10.83 6.62
N ASP A 193 16.05 10.94 7.10
CA ASP A 193 15.67 10.50 8.45
C ASP A 193 15.46 8.98 8.51
N GLN A 194 14.96 8.37 7.44
CA GLN A 194 14.69 6.93 7.39
C GLN A 194 15.96 6.08 7.21
N ILE A 195 16.94 6.53 6.43
CA ILE A 195 18.17 5.78 6.14
C ILE A 195 18.81 5.16 7.39
N PRO A 196 19.11 5.90 8.48
CA PRO A 196 19.71 5.32 9.68
C PRO A 196 18.76 4.34 10.41
N ARG A 197 17.45 4.58 10.38
CA ARG A 197 16.45 3.72 11.04
C ARG A 197 16.30 2.38 10.34
N TRP A 198 16.49 2.35 9.03
CA TRP A 198 16.51 1.12 8.22
C TRP A 198 17.88 0.42 8.26
N LYS A 199 18.87 0.98 8.95
CA LYS A 199 20.28 0.54 8.89
C LYS A 199 20.77 0.41 7.44
N ALA A 200 20.27 1.29 6.58
CA ALA A 200 20.56 1.26 5.16
C ALA A 200 21.94 1.86 4.86
N GLY A 201 22.67 1.22 3.95
CA GLY A 201 24.01 1.60 3.52
C GLY A 201 24.62 0.55 2.61
N PRO A 202 25.91 0.69 2.25
CA PRO A 202 26.59 -0.33 1.45
C PRO A 202 26.49 -1.73 2.08
N GLY A 203 26.09 -2.69 1.29
CA GLY A 203 25.84 -4.08 1.74
C GLY A 203 24.43 -4.35 2.24
N ALA A 204 23.63 -3.34 2.59
CA ALA A 204 22.22 -3.53 2.92
C ALA A 204 21.39 -3.87 1.67
N ARG A 205 20.35 -4.67 1.87
CA ARG A 205 19.46 -5.18 0.82
C ARG A 205 18.02 -4.85 1.17
N ILE A 206 17.43 -3.89 0.48
CA ILE A 206 16.10 -3.35 0.76
C ILE A 206 15.10 -3.95 -0.22
N LEU A 207 14.06 -4.61 0.30
CA LEU A 207 12.99 -5.12 -0.56
C LEU A 207 12.10 -3.99 -1.04
N GLN A 208 11.86 -3.91 -2.35
CA GLN A 208 10.81 -3.08 -2.94
C GLN A 208 9.50 -3.87 -2.92
N PHE A 209 8.74 -3.71 -1.86
CA PHE A 209 7.51 -4.45 -1.60
C PHE A 209 6.25 -3.74 -2.11
N ALA A 210 6.09 -2.46 -1.80
CA ALA A 210 4.88 -1.71 -2.12
C ALA A 210 4.67 -1.56 -3.64
N SER A 211 3.41 -1.57 -4.12
CA SER A 211 3.13 -1.17 -5.51
C SER A 211 3.62 0.26 -5.75
N LEU A 212 4.14 0.53 -6.94
CA LEU A 212 4.63 1.86 -7.33
C LEU A 212 3.53 2.94 -7.25
N SER A 213 2.26 2.53 -7.32
CA SER A 213 1.10 3.43 -7.15
C SER A 213 0.83 3.83 -5.69
N PHE A 214 1.60 3.30 -4.73
CA PHE A 214 1.56 3.71 -3.32
C PHE A 214 2.85 4.44 -2.96
N ASP A 215 2.70 5.48 -2.17
CA ASP A 215 3.79 6.35 -1.72
C ASP A 215 4.86 5.63 -0.89
N ALA A 216 4.50 4.55 -0.20
CA ALA A 216 5.43 3.69 0.53
C ALA A 216 6.58 3.19 -0.37
N SER A 217 6.33 2.95 -1.67
CA SER A 217 7.34 2.54 -2.64
C SER A 217 8.46 3.55 -2.79
N PHE A 218 8.13 4.85 -2.68
CA PHE A 218 9.14 5.90 -2.71
C PHE A 218 10.14 5.78 -1.54
N THR A 219 9.65 5.47 -0.34
CA THR A 219 10.54 5.30 0.83
C THR A 219 11.54 4.17 0.59
N GLU A 220 11.07 3.02 0.08
CA GLU A 220 11.91 1.86 -0.22
C GLU A 220 12.98 2.20 -1.25
N ILE A 221 12.58 2.85 -2.36
CA ILE A 221 13.47 3.29 -3.45
C ILE A 221 14.49 4.31 -2.93
N ALA A 222 14.03 5.35 -2.23
CA ALA A 222 14.88 6.44 -1.78
C ALA A 222 15.86 5.98 -0.70
N VAL A 223 15.39 5.21 0.29
CA VAL A 223 16.27 4.68 1.35
C VAL A 223 17.36 3.80 0.77
N ALA A 224 17.05 2.93 -0.19
CA ALA A 224 18.05 2.11 -0.85
C ALA A 224 19.04 2.96 -1.68
N LEU A 225 18.53 3.72 -2.63
CA LEU A 225 19.36 4.36 -3.64
C LEU A 225 20.14 5.58 -3.13
N LEU A 226 19.68 6.26 -2.07
CA LEU A 226 20.39 7.41 -1.50
C LEU A 226 21.41 7.00 -0.44
N SER A 227 21.39 5.75 0.04
CA SER A 227 22.31 5.23 1.06
C SER A 227 23.46 4.40 0.51
N GLY A 228 23.41 3.95 -0.74
CA GLY A 228 24.36 2.99 -1.31
C GLY A 228 23.99 1.52 -1.10
N ALA A 229 22.76 1.26 -0.64
CA ALA A 229 22.20 -0.09 -0.52
C ALA A 229 21.74 -0.65 -1.88
N THR A 230 21.44 -1.95 -1.93
CA THR A 230 20.80 -2.59 -3.09
C THR A 230 19.30 -2.59 -2.93
N LEU A 231 18.57 -2.05 -3.91
CA LEU A 231 17.13 -2.20 -4.04
C LEU A 231 16.81 -3.53 -4.70
N CYS A 232 16.22 -4.44 -3.97
CA CYS A 232 15.86 -5.78 -4.45
C CYS A 232 14.40 -5.79 -4.93
N LEU A 233 14.21 -6.16 -6.20
CA LEU A 233 12.90 -6.29 -6.83
C LEU A 233 12.53 -7.76 -6.93
N ALA A 234 11.24 -8.06 -6.81
CA ALA A 234 10.70 -9.41 -7.01
C ALA A 234 9.39 -9.34 -7.81
N ALA A 235 9.01 -10.43 -8.43
CA ALA A 235 7.73 -10.54 -9.12
C ALA A 235 6.56 -10.41 -8.12
N ARG A 236 5.39 -10.01 -8.61
CA ARG A 236 4.21 -9.83 -7.77
C ARG A 236 3.85 -11.10 -6.99
N ASP A 237 3.94 -12.25 -7.65
CA ASP A 237 3.61 -13.54 -7.03
C ASP A 237 4.59 -13.91 -5.91
N ASP A 238 5.87 -13.54 -6.05
CA ASP A 238 6.91 -13.76 -5.04
C ASP A 238 6.75 -12.86 -3.80
N LEU A 239 5.95 -11.80 -3.89
CA LEU A 239 5.66 -10.86 -2.81
C LEU A 239 4.33 -11.13 -2.11
N MET A 240 3.64 -12.20 -2.48
CA MET A 240 2.41 -12.58 -1.83
C MET A 240 2.67 -12.94 -0.35
N PRO A 241 1.80 -12.47 0.57
CA PRO A 241 1.94 -12.73 2.00
C PRO A 241 2.04 -14.22 2.32
N GLY A 242 2.82 -14.56 3.33
CA GLY A 242 3.04 -15.95 3.75
C GLY A 242 4.37 -16.52 3.27
N ALA A 243 4.36 -17.78 2.83
CA ALA A 243 5.57 -18.52 2.49
C ALA A 243 6.32 -17.94 1.29
N GLU A 244 5.61 -17.42 0.29
CA GLU A 244 6.20 -16.81 -0.90
C GLU A 244 7.06 -15.60 -0.53
N LEU A 245 6.53 -14.72 0.31
CA LEU A 245 7.29 -13.57 0.82
C LEU A 245 8.45 -14.02 1.69
N GLN A 246 8.23 -14.99 2.59
CA GLN A 246 9.29 -15.53 3.45
C GLN A 246 10.45 -16.10 2.61
N ASP A 247 10.15 -16.90 1.58
CA ASP A 247 11.15 -17.46 0.67
C ASP A 247 11.88 -16.36 -0.12
N THR A 248 11.16 -15.31 -0.52
CA THR A 248 11.75 -14.16 -1.20
C THR A 248 12.70 -13.39 -0.29
N LEU A 249 12.29 -13.11 0.96
CA LEU A 249 13.15 -12.46 1.96
C LEU A 249 14.44 -13.26 2.18
N ARG A 250 14.34 -14.59 2.28
CA ARG A 250 15.49 -15.50 2.45
C ARG A 250 16.36 -15.55 1.20
N ARG A 251 15.78 -15.84 0.04
CA ARG A 251 16.47 -15.99 -1.25
C ARG A 251 17.23 -14.73 -1.66
N LEU A 252 16.60 -13.57 -1.47
CA LEU A 252 17.21 -12.28 -1.79
C LEU A 252 18.07 -11.74 -0.63
N ARG A 253 18.20 -12.47 0.49
CA ARG A 253 18.98 -12.06 1.66
C ARG A 253 18.64 -10.64 2.12
N ILE A 254 17.34 -10.34 2.22
CA ILE A 254 16.84 -9.02 2.57
C ILE A 254 17.24 -8.65 3.99
N THR A 255 17.81 -7.44 4.16
CA THR A 255 18.21 -6.93 5.46
C THR A 255 17.15 -6.03 6.10
N ALA A 256 16.35 -5.35 5.29
CA ALA A 256 15.27 -4.51 5.80
C ALA A 256 14.03 -4.56 4.89
N VAL A 257 12.85 -4.57 5.53
CA VAL A 257 11.56 -4.59 4.84
C VAL A 257 10.54 -3.74 5.58
N LYS A 258 9.65 -3.07 4.81
CA LYS A 258 8.48 -2.37 5.33
C LYS A 258 7.23 -3.01 4.72
N THR A 259 6.30 -3.44 5.57
CA THR A 259 5.06 -4.10 5.13
C THR A 259 3.87 -3.69 5.99
N PRO A 260 2.63 -3.84 5.48
CA PRO A 260 1.44 -3.71 6.30
C PRO A 260 1.34 -4.81 7.37
N PRO A 261 0.59 -4.56 8.46
CA PRO A 261 0.40 -5.52 9.55
C PRO A 261 -0.23 -6.85 9.08
N ALA A 262 -1.17 -6.80 8.12
CA ALA A 262 -1.77 -8.00 7.54
C ALA A 262 -0.73 -8.99 6.99
N VAL A 263 0.28 -8.46 6.30
CA VAL A 263 1.38 -9.25 5.73
C VAL A 263 2.22 -9.88 6.83
N LEU A 264 2.57 -9.10 7.87
CA LEU A 264 3.36 -9.59 9.01
C LEU A 264 2.60 -10.65 9.83
N THR A 265 1.28 -10.58 9.84
CA THR A 265 0.45 -11.54 10.59
C THR A 265 0.51 -12.95 10.00
N VAL A 266 0.59 -13.07 8.67
CA VAL A 266 0.52 -14.36 7.97
C VAL A 266 1.87 -14.87 7.45
N THR A 267 2.91 -14.04 7.53
CA THR A 267 4.27 -14.42 7.13
C THR A 267 5.06 -14.88 8.34
N GLU A 268 5.76 -16.01 8.23
CA GLU A 268 6.58 -16.53 9.32
C GLU A 268 7.88 -15.73 9.46
N ALA A 269 8.26 -15.45 10.72
CA ALA A 269 9.45 -14.67 11.04
C ALA A 269 10.73 -15.52 11.09
N ASP A 270 10.59 -16.84 11.22
CA ASP A 270 11.72 -17.74 11.39
C ASP A 270 12.47 -18.01 10.08
N GLY A 271 13.73 -18.44 10.20
CA GLY A 271 14.55 -18.79 9.03
C GLY A 271 14.95 -17.61 8.14
N LEU A 272 15.00 -16.41 8.67
CA LEU A 272 15.41 -15.16 7.99
C LEU A 272 16.66 -14.57 8.65
N PRO A 273 17.84 -15.19 8.49
CA PRO A 273 19.06 -14.82 9.23
C PRO A 273 19.62 -13.44 8.84
N ASP A 274 19.38 -12.98 7.60
CA ASP A 274 19.89 -11.71 7.11
C ASP A 274 18.96 -10.52 7.47
N LEU A 275 17.70 -10.79 7.89
CA LEU A 275 16.70 -9.73 8.12
C LEU A 275 16.95 -9.06 9.48
N GLU A 276 17.42 -7.82 9.44
CA GLU A 276 17.76 -7.00 10.61
C GLU A 276 16.68 -6.01 11.02
N VAL A 277 15.92 -5.47 10.05
CA VAL A 277 14.94 -4.43 10.31
C VAL A 277 13.60 -4.79 9.69
N VAL A 278 12.55 -4.72 10.50
CA VAL A 278 11.16 -4.88 10.07
C VAL A 278 10.37 -3.62 10.46
N ILE A 279 9.68 -3.04 9.51
CA ILE A 279 8.89 -1.82 9.75
C ILE A 279 7.42 -2.11 9.44
N ASN A 280 6.59 -2.02 10.47
CA ASN A 280 5.14 -2.01 10.30
C ASN A 280 4.70 -0.63 9.80
N GLY A 281 3.86 -0.58 8.78
CA GLY A 281 3.31 0.69 8.28
C GLY A 281 2.01 0.51 7.52
N GLY A 282 1.19 1.55 7.47
CA GLY A 282 -0.08 1.54 6.74
C GLY A 282 -1.28 0.96 7.50
N GLY A 283 -1.07 0.35 8.67
CA GLY A 283 -2.13 -0.19 9.53
C GLY A 283 -1.72 -0.28 10.99
N ALA A 284 -2.65 -0.64 11.85
CA ALA A 284 -2.42 -0.73 13.29
C ALA A 284 -1.45 -1.87 13.63
N CYS A 285 -0.33 -1.54 14.26
CA CYS A 285 0.58 -2.53 14.83
C CYS A 285 -0.12 -3.21 16.02
N ARG A 286 -0.08 -4.54 16.07
CA ARG A 286 -0.67 -5.32 17.17
C ARG A 286 0.44 -5.96 18.03
N PRO A 287 0.21 -6.19 19.34
CA PRO A 287 1.22 -6.84 20.21
C PRO A 287 1.75 -8.17 19.67
N ALA A 288 0.89 -9.01 19.08
CA ALA A 288 1.29 -10.28 18.47
C ALA A 288 2.30 -10.13 17.31
N ILE A 289 2.22 -9.02 16.54
CA ILE A 289 3.18 -8.73 15.48
C ILE A 289 4.54 -8.36 16.12
N VAL A 290 4.54 -7.54 17.17
CA VAL A 290 5.76 -7.17 17.89
C VAL A 290 6.41 -8.41 18.50
N GLU A 291 5.62 -9.27 19.16
CA GLU A 291 6.09 -10.53 19.73
C GLU A 291 6.80 -11.42 18.71
N ARG A 292 6.17 -11.60 17.54
CA ARG A 292 6.69 -12.46 16.45
C ARG A 292 7.94 -11.87 15.79
N TRP A 293 7.98 -10.56 15.56
CA TRP A 293 8.98 -9.95 14.68
C TRP A 293 10.11 -9.21 15.41
N SER A 294 10.02 -8.98 16.73
CA SER A 294 11.07 -8.24 17.46
C SER A 294 12.23 -9.10 17.94
N ALA A 295 12.09 -10.43 17.97
CA ALA A 295 13.14 -11.32 18.45
C ALA A 295 14.36 -11.28 17.50
N GLY A 296 15.50 -10.79 18.01
CA GLY A 296 16.75 -10.69 17.26
C GLY A 296 16.78 -9.63 16.16
N ARG A 297 15.77 -8.75 16.06
CA ARG A 297 15.63 -7.75 15.00
C ARG A 297 15.20 -6.40 15.56
N THR A 298 15.43 -5.36 14.77
CA THR A 298 14.87 -4.03 15.03
C THR A 298 13.45 -3.97 14.45
N MET A 299 12.44 -4.02 15.31
CA MET A 299 11.04 -3.86 14.92
C MET A 299 10.60 -2.42 15.16
N LEU A 300 10.07 -1.76 14.14
CA LEU A 300 9.60 -0.37 14.20
C LEU A 300 8.13 -0.27 13.75
N ASN A 301 7.40 0.70 14.32
CA ASN A 301 6.07 1.07 13.83
C ASN A 301 6.14 2.48 13.25
N ALA A 302 5.69 2.63 12.00
CA ALA A 302 5.69 3.88 11.25
C ALA A 302 4.26 4.35 10.99
N TYR A 303 3.99 5.62 11.24
CA TYR A 303 2.71 6.25 10.94
C TYR A 303 2.91 7.45 10.03
N GLY A 304 1.98 7.63 9.11
CA GLY A 304 1.92 8.78 8.21
C GLY A 304 0.82 8.64 7.18
N THR A 305 0.67 9.70 6.39
CA THR A 305 -0.31 9.81 5.31
C THR A 305 0.40 10.28 4.05
N THR A 306 -0.16 9.99 2.89
CA THR A 306 0.37 10.44 1.59
C THR A 306 0.49 11.96 1.53
N GLU A 307 -0.44 12.68 2.17
CA GLU A 307 -0.48 14.13 2.29
C GLU A 307 0.66 14.72 3.14
N CYS A 308 1.40 13.85 3.85
CA CYS A 308 2.56 14.24 4.65
C CYS A 308 3.80 13.42 4.27
N SER A 309 3.99 13.17 2.96
CA SER A 309 5.17 12.50 2.41
C SER A 309 5.43 11.15 3.06
N VAL A 310 4.47 10.20 2.98
CA VAL A 310 4.54 8.78 3.37
C VAL A 310 4.58 8.52 4.88
N CYS A 311 5.51 9.13 5.61
CA CYS A 311 5.77 8.83 7.02
C CYS A 311 6.04 10.12 7.79
N SER A 312 5.36 10.28 8.91
CA SER A 312 5.45 11.47 9.76
C SER A 312 6.05 11.15 11.12
N THR A 313 5.85 9.92 11.60
CA THR A 313 6.42 9.45 12.88
C THR A 313 6.90 8.01 12.77
N ILE A 314 7.83 7.64 13.64
CA ILE A 314 8.32 6.28 13.78
C ILE A 314 8.70 6.01 15.24
N THR A 315 8.43 4.80 15.73
CA THR A 315 8.77 4.42 17.11
C THR A 315 10.28 4.21 17.30
N ALA A 316 10.74 4.28 18.53
CA ALA A 316 11.94 3.54 18.95
C ALA A 316 11.73 2.03 18.68
N PRO A 317 12.80 1.23 18.69
CA PRO A 317 12.68 -0.22 18.54
C PRO A 317 11.69 -0.82 19.55
N LEU A 318 10.70 -1.54 19.03
CA LEU A 318 9.67 -2.22 19.80
C LEU A 318 10.19 -3.59 20.25
N THR A 319 9.87 -3.95 21.49
CA THR A 319 10.15 -5.25 22.09
C THR A 319 8.88 -5.83 22.71
N LEU A 320 8.92 -7.08 23.14
CA LEU A 320 7.80 -7.69 23.85
C LEU A 320 7.38 -6.83 25.06
N GLY A 321 6.09 -6.51 25.15
CA GLY A 321 5.54 -5.65 26.20
C GLY A 321 5.68 -4.15 25.96
N SER A 322 6.32 -3.71 24.86
CA SER A 322 6.35 -2.29 24.49
C SER A 322 4.94 -1.72 24.29
N ARG A 323 4.70 -0.52 24.81
CA ARG A 323 3.51 0.24 24.46
C ARG A 323 3.60 0.67 22.99
N ILE A 324 2.60 0.34 22.21
CA ILE A 324 2.54 0.69 20.79
C ILE A 324 1.92 2.08 20.65
N THR A 325 2.73 3.04 20.23
CA THR A 325 2.34 4.44 19.99
C THR A 325 2.53 4.78 18.52
N LEU A 326 2.20 6.03 18.14
CA LEU A 326 2.55 6.55 16.81
C LEU A 326 4.06 6.79 16.66
N GLY A 327 4.80 6.83 17.75
CA GLY A 327 6.23 7.10 17.77
C GLY A 327 6.56 8.59 17.81
N GLU A 328 7.83 8.91 17.52
CA GLU A 328 8.36 10.28 17.51
C GLU A 328 8.24 10.91 16.12
N PRO A 329 7.99 12.24 16.06
CA PRO A 329 8.03 12.95 14.78
C PRO A 329 9.37 12.79 14.08
N LEU A 330 9.34 12.57 12.76
CA LEU A 330 10.53 12.64 11.94
C LEU A 330 11.12 14.06 11.99
N ARG A 331 12.41 14.18 11.74
CA ARG A 331 13.09 15.48 11.73
C ARG A 331 12.37 16.45 10.79
N GLY A 332 12.07 17.66 11.27
CA GLY A 332 11.36 18.67 10.50
C GLY A 332 9.85 18.46 10.37
N THR A 333 9.29 17.48 11.08
CA THR A 333 7.85 17.25 11.19
C THR A 333 7.36 17.74 12.56
N THR A 334 6.19 18.35 12.60
CA THR A 334 5.50 18.72 13.84
C THR A 334 4.15 18.03 13.92
N LEU A 335 3.77 17.60 15.12
CA LEU A 335 2.45 17.02 15.41
C LEU A 335 1.71 17.86 16.44
N HIS A 336 0.43 18.06 16.20
CA HIS A 336 -0.47 18.71 17.15
C HIS A 336 -1.75 17.88 17.28
N VAL A 337 -2.21 17.72 18.52
CA VAL A 337 -3.55 17.18 18.80
C VAL A 337 -4.41 18.37 19.16
N LEU A 338 -5.44 18.62 18.33
CA LEU A 338 -6.25 19.85 18.44
C LEU A 338 -7.74 19.49 18.57
N ASP A 339 -8.44 20.31 19.37
CA ASP A 339 -9.89 20.39 19.37
C ASP A 339 -10.32 21.84 19.09
N GLY A 340 -11.17 22.05 18.08
CA GLY A 340 -11.58 23.38 17.64
C GLY A 340 -10.42 24.33 17.33
N GLY A 341 -9.26 23.81 16.88
CA GLY A 341 -8.06 24.59 16.59
C GLY A 341 -7.16 24.91 17.80
N ARG A 342 -7.51 24.44 19.01
CA ARG A 342 -6.72 24.60 20.24
C ARG A 342 -6.06 23.28 20.62
N ARG A 343 -4.84 23.34 21.16
CA ARG A 343 -4.18 22.15 21.70
C ARG A 343 -4.97 21.59 22.89
N VAL A 344 -5.15 20.28 22.89
CA VAL A 344 -5.77 19.56 24.00
C VAL A 344 -4.75 19.32 25.12
N ASP A 345 -5.23 19.11 26.33
CA ASP A 345 -4.39 18.71 27.46
C ASP A 345 -3.98 17.24 27.39
N ALA A 346 -2.96 16.86 28.19
CA ALA A 346 -2.47 15.48 28.22
C ALA A 346 -3.58 14.50 28.63
N GLY A 347 -3.78 13.44 27.82
CA GLY A 347 -4.83 12.44 28.01
C GLY A 347 -6.15 12.75 27.32
N GLU A 348 -6.39 13.99 26.91
CA GLU A 348 -7.58 14.36 26.14
C GLU A 348 -7.43 13.94 24.67
N VAL A 349 -8.57 13.60 24.07
CA VAL A 349 -8.64 13.18 22.65
C VAL A 349 -8.94 14.40 21.78
N GLY A 350 -8.18 14.54 20.71
CA GLY A 350 -8.42 15.53 19.66
C GLY A 350 -8.02 15.03 18.29
N GLU A 351 -8.27 15.83 17.25
CA GLU A 351 -7.83 15.52 15.89
C GLU A 351 -6.32 15.75 15.76
N LEU A 352 -5.63 14.79 15.12
CA LEU A 352 -4.21 14.87 14.84
C LEU A 352 -3.95 15.74 13.62
N TYR A 353 -3.08 16.72 13.77
CA TYR A 353 -2.60 17.61 12.71
C TYR A 353 -1.10 17.41 12.52
N ILE A 354 -0.65 17.43 11.27
CA ILE A 354 0.75 17.27 10.91
C ILE A 354 1.25 18.49 10.17
N GLY A 355 2.36 19.05 10.62
CA GLY A 355 3.04 20.19 10.01
C GLY A 355 4.47 19.87 9.61
N GLY A 356 5.14 20.85 9.00
CA GLY A 356 6.56 20.77 8.63
C GLY A 356 6.82 20.48 7.15
N ALA A 357 8.07 20.15 6.83
CA ALA A 357 8.56 20.03 5.46
C ALA A 357 7.91 18.89 4.66
N GLY A 358 7.38 17.88 5.36
CA GLY A 358 6.70 16.73 4.74
C GLY A 358 5.29 17.04 4.23
N VAL A 359 4.68 18.18 4.60
CA VAL A 359 3.31 18.53 4.19
C VAL A 359 3.27 18.76 2.68
N ALA A 360 2.42 17.98 1.98
CA ALA A 360 2.23 18.08 0.54
C ALA A 360 1.73 19.48 0.13
N ARG A 361 1.86 19.79 -1.16
CA ARG A 361 1.33 21.05 -1.70
C ARG A 361 -0.20 21.12 -1.55
N GLY A 362 -0.87 20.00 -1.70
CA GLY A 362 -2.32 19.85 -1.65
C GLY A 362 -2.79 18.75 -2.59
N TYR A 363 -4.08 18.76 -2.90
CA TYR A 363 -4.68 17.85 -3.87
C TYR A 363 -4.65 18.46 -5.26
N TRP A 364 -4.10 17.72 -6.20
CA TRP A 364 -3.95 18.16 -7.59
C TRP A 364 -5.30 18.52 -8.19
N ARG A 365 -5.44 19.76 -8.71
CA ARG A 365 -6.67 20.32 -9.33
C ARG A 365 -7.91 20.30 -8.42
N GLN A 366 -7.75 20.17 -7.10
CA GLN A 366 -8.85 20.20 -6.14
C GLN A 366 -8.63 21.29 -5.07
N PRO A 367 -8.74 22.58 -5.43
CA PRO A 367 -8.41 23.70 -4.54
C PRO A 367 -9.32 23.77 -3.30
N SER A 368 -10.62 23.49 -3.45
CA SER A 368 -11.57 23.51 -2.32
C SER A 368 -11.23 22.44 -1.29
N LEU A 369 -10.96 21.21 -1.72
CA LEU A 369 -10.56 20.13 -0.82
C LEU A 369 -9.19 20.42 -0.19
N THR A 370 -8.28 21.05 -0.95
CA THR A 370 -6.98 21.47 -0.42
C THR A 370 -7.17 22.50 0.69
N ALA A 371 -7.99 23.52 0.50
CA ALA A 371 -8.23 24.54 1.50
C ALA A 371 -8.90 23.99 2.79
N ASP A 372 -9.74 22.97 2.64
CA ASP A 372 -10.38 22.29 3.78
C ASP A 372 -9.39 21.47 4.62
N ARG A 373 -8.44 20.79 3.98
CA ARG A 373 -7.54 19.84 4.64
C ARG A 373 -6.16 20.39 4.97
N PHE A 374 -5.65 21.38 4.22
CA PHE A 374 -4.35 22.01 4.43
C PHE A 374 -4.54 23.42 4.96
N VAL A 375 -4.63 23.54 6.29
CA VAL A 375 -4.95 24.77 6.99
C VAL A 375 -3.69 25.53 7.41
N PRO A 376 -3.76 26.86 7.67
CA PRO A 376 -2.64 27.59 8.25
C PRO A 376 -2.16 26.99 9.57
N ASP A 377 -0.85 27.01 9.80
CA ASP A 377 -0.23 26.57 11.05
C ASP A 377 -0.10 27.76 12.03
N PRO A 378 -0.93 27.84 13.08
CA PRO A 378 -0.85 28.93 14.05
C PRO A 378 0.31 28.75 15.05
N TYR A 379 0.99 27.59 15.03
CA TYR A 379 2.04 27.23 15.97
C TYR A 379 3.43 27.20 15.35
N GLY A 380 3.49 27.27 14.02
CA GLY A 380 4.71 27.18 13.22
C GLY A 380 5.20 28.53 12.68
N PRO A 381 6.15 28.52 11.75
CA PRO A 381 6.63 29.73 11.11
C PRO A 381 5.56 30.36 10.20
N PRO A 382 5.63 31.67 9.94
CA PRO A 382 4.74 32.34 8.99
C PRO A 382 4.69 31.63 7.64
N GLY A 383 3.48 31.38 7.12
CA GLY A 383 3.25 30.63 5.88
C GLY A 383 3.27 29.11 6.06
N GLY A 384 3.52 28.61 7.26
CA GLY A 384 3.41 27.20 7.60
C GLY A 384 2.00 26.66 7.45
N ARG A 385 1.87 25.38 7.16
CA ARG A 385 0.57 24.71 7.03
C ARG A 385 0.54 23.41 7.83
N LEU A 386 -0.66 23.10 8.32
CA LEU A 386 -0.99 21.84 8.95
C LEU A 386 -1.91 21.03 8.01
N TYR A 387 -1.65 19.74 7.91
CA TYR A 387 -2.58 18.80 7.32
C TYR A 387 -3.50 18.23 8.40
N ARG A 388 -4.82 18.32 8.18
CA ARG A 388 -5.87 17.73 9.00
C ARG A 388 -6.01 16.27 8.63
N THR A 389 -5.55 15.35 9.50
CA THR A 389 -5.50 13.94 9.16
C THR A 389 -6.86 13.25 9.18
N GLY A 390 -7.80 13.73 9.99
CA GLY A 390 -9.02 13.03 10.35
C GLY A 390 -8.78 11.89 11.35
N ASP A 391 -7.54 11.63 11.75
CA ASP A 391 -7.21 10.66 12.79
C ASP A 391 -7.37 11.33 14.17
N LEU A 392 -7.92 10.60 15.15
CA LEU A 392 -8.01 10.99 16.54
C LEU A 392 -6.82 10.45 17.32
N ALA A 393 -6.21 11.30 18.11
CA ALA A 393 -5.08 10.96 18.95
C ALA A 393 -5.17 11.63 20.33
N ARG A 394 -4.30 11.20 21.25
CA ARG A 394 -4.08 11.87 22.53
C ARG A 394 -2.60 11.92 22.86
N TYR A 395 -2.20 12.92 23.63
CA TYR A 395 -0.88 12.95 24.23
C TYR A 395 -0.78 11.90 25.34
N THR A 396 0.31 11.15 25.35
CA THR A 396 0.63 10.24 26.45
C THR A 396 1.37 10.99 27.57
N ALA A 397 1.38 10.46 28.78
CA ALA A 397 2.04 11.09 29.94
C ALA A 397 3.56 11.30 29.74
N ASP A 398 4.17 10.48 28.90
CA ASP A 398 5.59 10.54 28.51
C ASP A 398 5.85 11.45 27.29
N GLY A 399 4.81 12.18 26.82
CA GLY A 399 4.91 13.11 25.70
C GLY A 399 4.80 12.49 24.31
N GLY A 400 4.51 11.21 24.21
CA GLY A 400 4.25 10.51 22.95
C GLY A 400 2.82 10.72 22.43
N PHE A 401 2.48 10.07 21.33
CA PHE A 401 1.17 10.12 20.69
C PHE A 401 0.54 8.73 20.62
N GLU A 402 -0.69 8.61 21.07
CA GLU A 402 -1.47 7.38 20.97
C GLU A 402 -2.63 7.59 19.99
N TYR A 403 -2.75 6.66 19.04
CA TYR A 403 -3.87 6.62 18.10
C TYR A 403 -5.13 6.14 18.80
N VAL A 404 -6.25 6.82 18.59
CA VAL A 404 -7.54 6.52 19.23
C VAL A 404 -8.56 6.00 18.19
N GLY A 405 -8.57 6.59 17.00
CA GLY A 405 -9.57 6.25 15.98
C GLY A 405 -9.60 7.27 14.86
N ARG A 406 -10.75 7.38 14.20
CA ARG A 406 -11.00 8.38 13.14
C ARG A 406 -12.26 9.19 13.45
N ILE A 407 -12.28 10.44 12.97
CA ILE A 407 -13.44 11.33 13.04
C ILE A 407 -14.38 11.14 11.83
N ASP A 408 -13.88 10.54 10.77
CA ASP A 408 -14.60 10.29 9.51
C ASP A 408 -14.80 8.77 9.25
N ASP A 409 -15.51 8.45 8.16
CA ASP A 409 -15.82 7.07 7.76
C ASP A 409 -14.66 6.36 7.03
N GLN A 410 -13.51 7.01 6.86
CA GLN A 410 -12.37 6.40 6.19
C GLN A 410 -11.85 5.21 6.98
N VAL A 411 -11.55 4.13 6.29
CA VAL A 411 -11.09 2.89 6.90
C VAL A 411 -9.72 2.47 6.36
N LYS A 412 -9.02 1.68 7.16
CA LYS A 412 -7.79 0.99 6.73
C LYS A 412 -8.06 -0.50 6.70
N VAL A 413 -8.07 -1.10 5.52
CA VAL A 413 -8.30 -2.53 5.31
C VAL A 413 -7.09 -3.11 4.59
N ARG A 414 -6.42 -4.09 5.20
CA ARG A 414 -5.21 -4.75 4.65
C ARG A 414 -4.07 -3.79 4.31
N GLY A 415 -3.96 -2.70 5.06
CA GLY A 415 -2.97 -1.66 4.81
C GLY A 415 -3.36 -0.64 3.72
N PHE A 416 -4.50 -0.82 3.06
CA PHE A 416 -5.04 0.15 2.11
C PHE A 416 -5.92 1.17 2.83
N ARG A 417 -5.72 2.44 2.50
CA ARG A 417 -6.55 3.55 2.94
C ARG A 417 -7.75 3.65 1.99
N ILE A 418 -8.93 3.38 2.49
CA ILE A 418 -10.16 3.28 1.69
C ILE A 418 -11.15 4.33 2.16
N GLU A 419 -11.66 5.11 1.20
CA GLU A 419 -12.83 5.95 1.38
C GLU A 419 -14.06 5.16 0.98
N PRO A 420 -14.96 4.80 1.89
CA PRO A 420 -16.18 4.06 1.56
C PRO A 420 -17.01 4.74 0.48
N GLY A 421 -17.03 6.08 0.48
CA GLY A 421 -17.76 6.89 -0.50
C GLY A 421 -17.33 6.66 -1.95
N GLU A 422 -16.08 6.23 -2.22
CA GLU A 422 -15.65 5.89 -3.58
C GLU A 422 -16.31 4.60 -4.07
N VAL A 423 -16.42 3.62 -3.20
CA VAL A 423 -17.08 2.34 -3.51
C VAL A 423 -18.59 2.54 -3.62
N GLU A 424 -19.18 3.33 -2.71
CA GLU A 424 -20.60 3.70 -2.72
C GLU A 424 -20.99 4.41 -4.02
N ALA A 425 -20.19 5.41 -4.43
CA ALA A 425 -20.41 6.13 -5.67
C ALA A 425 -20.35 5.21 -6.90
N ALA A 426 -19.42 4.25 -6.92
CA ALA A 426 -19.34 3.27 -7.99
C ALA A 426 -20.56 2.34 -8.01
N LEU A 427 -21.01 1.84 -6.84
CA LEU A 427 -22.20 0.99 -6.72
C LEU A 427 -23.48 1.70 -7.20
N LEU A 428 -23.64 2.99 -6.88
CA LEU A 428 -24.79 3.80 -7.30
C LEU A 428 -24.87 4.00 -8.82
N THR A 429 -23.81 3.70 -9.57
CA THR A 429 -23.87 3.68 -11.05
C THR A 429 -24.41 2.37 -11.62
N ALA A 430 -24.57 1.33 -10.80
CA ALA A 430 -25.14 0.06 -11.20
C ALA A 430 -26.68 0.19 -11.33
N PRO A 431 -27.30 -0.23 -12.46
CA PRO A 431 -28.74 -0.04 -12.71
C PRO A 431 -29.66 -0.72 -11.68
N SER A 432 -29.17 -1.75 -10.98
CA SER A 432 -29.92 -2.51 -9.98
C SER A 432 -29.84 -1.91 -8.57
N VAL A 433 -29.02 -0.88 -8.34
CA VAL A 433 -28.75 -0.30 -7.02
C VAL A 433 -29.41 1.07 -6.89
N ARG A 434 -30.28 1.22 -5.90
CA ARG A 434 -30.91 2.49 -5.54
C ARG A 434 -30.14 3.24 -4.45
N GLU A 435 -29.67 2.52 -3.44
CA GLU A 435 -28.88 3.06 -2.32
C GLU A 435 -27.73 2.11 -2.01
N ALA A 436 -26.58 2.65 -1.66
CA ALA A 436 -25.40 1.88 -1.27
C ALA A 436 -24.70 2.54 -0.09
N VAL A 437 -24.29 1.75 0.89
CA VAL A 437 -23.45 2.15 2.01
C VAL A 437 -22.39 1.08 2.22
N VAL A 438 -21.15 1.50 2.42
CA VAL A 438 -20.02 0.59 2.65
C VAL A 438 -19.48 0.80 4.06
N THR A 439 -19.37 -0.29 4.80
CA THR A 439 -18.81 -0.33 6.16
C THR A 439 -17.68 -1.34 6.25
N THR A 440 -17.07 -1.46 7.41
CA THR A 440 -16.17 -2.56 7.73
C THR A 440 -16.75 -3.43 8.83
N ARG A 441 -16.39 -4.71 8.82
CA ARG A 441 -16.62 -5.61 9.94
C ARG A 441 -15.41 -6.52 10.16
N PRO A 442 -15.18 -6.99 11.40
CA PRO A 442 -14.18 -8.02 11.65
C PRO A 442 -14.40 -9.24 10.76
N HIS A 443 -13.31 -9.80 10.24
CA HIS A 443 -13.40 -11.01 9.45
C HIS A 443 -13.78 -12.21 10.35
N PRO A 444 -14.75 -13.09 9.99
CA PRO A 444 -15.21 -14.21 10.84
C PRO A 444 -14.07 -15.17 11.25
N ALA A 445 -13.12 -15.42 10.36
CA ALA A 445 -11.96 -16.26 10.65
C ALA A 445 -10.85 -15.54 11.47
N GLY A 446 -11.11 -14.34 11.97
CA GLY A 446 -10.12 -13.49 12.64
C GLY A 446 -9.22 -12.74 11.66
N GLY A 447 -8.34 -11.89 12.19
CA GLY A 447 -7.44 -11.08 11.37
C GLY A 447 -7.88 -9.63 11.22
N GLU A 448 -7.78 -9.07 10.01
CA GLU A 448 -8.16 -7.70 9.71
C GLU A 448 -9.62 -7.57 9.29
N ASP A 449 -10.13 -6.34 9.36
CA ASP A 449 -11.48 -6.02 8.92
C ASP A 449 -11.65 -6.24 7.42
N GLN A 450 -12.88 -6.51 7.01
CA GLN A 450 -13.28 -6.63 5.61
C GLN A 450 -14.32 -5.58 5.24
N LEU A 451 -14.34 -5.19 3.95
CA LEU A 451 -15.36 -4.30 3.42
C LEU A 451 -16.67 -5.03 3.22
N VAL A 452 -17.75 -4.40 3.63
CA VAL A 452 -19.14 -4.88 3.47
C VAL A 452 -19.95 -3.82 2.74
N ALA A 453 -20.53 -4.17 1.61
CA ALA A 453 -21.48 -3.32 0.89
C ALA A 453 -22.91 -3.67 1.30
N HIS A 454 -23.63 -2.67 1.80
CA HIS A 454 -25.08 -2.73 2.07
C HIS A 454 -25.78 -2.04 0.90
N VAL A 455 -26.64 -2.75 0.18
CA VAL A 455 -27.32 -2.24 -1.01
C VAL A 455 -28.84 -2.35 -0.87
N VAL A 456 -29.55 -1.29 -1.29
CA VAL A 456 -30.99 -1.31 -1.49
C VAL A 456 -31.28 -1.34 -2.98
N ARG A 457 -32.12 -2.26 -3.39
CA ARG A 457 -32.45 -2.51 -4.81
C ARG A 457 -33.37 -1.46 -5.39
N ASP A 458 -33.24 -1.21 -6.68
CA ASP A 458 -34.28 -0.46 -7.42
C ASP A 458 -35.35 -1.41 -7.94
N ARG A 459 -34.98 -2.49 -8.66
CA ARG A 459 -35.92 -3.53 -9.19
C ARG A 459 -35.18 -4.85 -9.39
N GLY A 460 -35.85 -5.97 -9.13
CA GLY A 460 -35.33 -7.33 -9.40
C GLY A 460 -34.40 -7.90 -8.32
N ALA A 461 -33.85 -9.07 -8.58
CA ALA A 461 -32.81 -9.67 -7.74
C ALA A 461 -31.47 -9.02 -8.07
N THR A 462 -30.71 -8.64 -7.05
CA THR A 462 -29.32 -8.19 -7.22
C THR A 462 -28.43 -9.36 -6.84
N ASP A 463 -27.72 -9.92 -7.81
CA ASP A 463 -26.73 -10.95 -7.56
C ASP A 463 -25.46 -10.29 -7.00
N PRO A 464 -24.96 -10.68 -5.82
CA PRO A 464 -23.67 -10.23 -5.30
C PRO A 464 -22.52 -10.41 -6.29
N LEU A 465 -22.53 -11.46 -7.10
CA LEU A 465 -21.52 -11.74 -8.11
C LEU A 465 -21.56 -10.72 -9.26
N GLU A 466 -22.76 -10.31 -9.70
CA GLU A 466 -22.93 -9.27 -10.71
C GLU A 466 -22.39 -7.93 -10.22
N LEU A 467 -22.69 -7.56 -8.95
CA LEU A 467 -22.16 -6.32 -8.36
C LEU A 467 -20.64 -6.34 -8.21
N ARG A 468 -20.09 -7.49 -7.83
CA ARG A 468 -18.65 -7.66 -7.72
C ARG A 468 -17.97 -7.50 -9.08
N SER A 469 -18.46 -8.18 -10.13
CA SER A 469 -17.97 -8.05 -11.50
C SER A 469 -18.09 -6.61 -12.00
N PHE A 470 -19.24 -5.97 -11.73
CA PHE A 470 -19.46 -4.57 -12.09
C PHE A 470 -18.42 -3.62 -11.47
N LEU A 471 -18.06 -3.83 -10.20
CA LEU A 471 -17.03 -3.07 -9.53
C LEU A 471 -15.63 -3.42 -10.04
N ALA A 472 -15.35 -4.70 -10.34
CA ALA A 472 -14.05 -5.15 -10.83
C ALA A 472 -13.64 -4.51 -12.17
N ASP A 473 -14.61 -4.13 -13.00
CA ASP A 473 -14.38 -3.39 -14.24
C ASP A 473 -14.01 -1.91 -14.01
N ARG A 474 -14.19 -1.38 -12.79
CA ARG A 474 -14.11 0.05 -12.47
C ARG A 474 -13.11 0.40 -11.38
N LEU A 475 -13.01 -0.45 -10.37
CA LEU A 475 -12.22 -0.19 -9.17
C LEU A 475 -11.08 -1.20 -9.03
N PRO A 476 -9.95 -0.79 -8.43
CA PRO A 476 -8.90 -1.69 -8.01
C PRO A 476 -9.41 -2.75 -7.04
N GLY A 477 -8.85 -3.95 -7.08
CA GLY A 477 -9.32 -5.10 -6.29
C GLY A 477 -9.41 -4.86 -4.78
N HIS A 478 -8.54 -4.01 -4.22
CA HIS A 478 -8.57 -3.68 -2.79
C HIS A 478 -9.75 -2.79 -2.37
N LEU A 479 -10.45 -2.17 -3.32
CA LEU A 479 -11.67 -1.39 -3.10
C LEU A 479 -12.96 -2.22 -3.27
N ILE A 480 -12.86 -3.48 -3.70
CA ILE A 480 -14.04 -4.33 -3.91
C ILE A 480 -14.46 -4.97 -2.58
N PRO A 481 -15.70 -4.77 -2.12
CA PRO A 481 -16.21 -5.40 -0.92
C PRO A 481 -16.15 -6.93 -0.99
N SER A 482 -15.78 -7.56 0.13
CA SER A 482 -15.80 -9.02 0.27
C SER A 482 -17.21 -9.56 0.44
N VAL A 483 -18.12 -8.74 0.98
CA VAL A 483 -19.50 -9.13 1.30
C VAL A 483 -20.47 -8.09 0.74
N PHE A 484 -21.55 -8.56 0.15
CA PHE A 484 -22.67 -7.76 -0.34
C PHE A 484 -23.94 -8.19 0.38
N LEU A 485 -24.58 -7.26 1.10
CA LEU A 485 -25.81 -7.48 1.84
C LEU A 485 -26.93 -6.66 1.21
N THR A 486 -28.00 -7.33 0.83
CA THR A 486 -29.19 -6.67 0.31
C THR A 486 -30.15 -6.35 1.44
N LEU A 487 -30.61 -5.09 1.48
CA LEU A 487 -31.55 -4.58 2.46
C LEU A 487 -32.83 -4.11 1.76
N ASP A 488 -33.96 -4.20 2.43
CA ASP A 488 -35.23 -3.62 1.95
C ASP A 488 -35.20 -2.09 2.02
N ARG A 489 -34.51 -1.54 3.04
CA ARG A 489 -34.29 -0.12 3.27
C ARG A 489 -33.01 0.12 4.07
N MET A 490 -32.35 1.25 3.86
CA MET A 490 -31.25 1.69 4.73
C MET A 490 -31.77 2.08 6.12
N PRO A 491 -31.11 1.63 7.20
CA PRO A 491 -31.40 2.12 8.54
C PRO A 491 -31.02 3.61 8.62
N VAL A 492 -31.88 4.38 9.29
CA VAL A 492 -31.66 5.82 9.47
C VAL A 492 -31.75 6.20 10.94
N THR A 493 -30.94 7.16 11.32
CA THR A 493 -30.98 7.78 12.65
C THR A 493 -32.28 8.59 12.85
N ALA A 494 -32.57 9.02 14.07
CA ALA A 494 -33.71 9.90 14.38
C ALA A 494 -33.70 11.23 13.58
N HIS A 495 -32.55 11.63 13.03
CA HIS A 495 -32.39 12.83 12.20
C HIS A 495 -32.44 12.54 10.69
N GLY A 496 -32.82 11.33 10.27
CA GLY A 496 -32.95 10.95 8.86
C GLY A 496 -31.62 10.69 8.12
N LYS A 497 -30.48 10.63 8.81
CA LYS A 497 -29.20 10.23 8.23
C LYS A 497 -29.04 8.72 8.30
N VAL A 498 -28.30 8.14 7.37
CA VAL A 498 -27.95 6.71 7.42
C VAL A 498 -27.26 6.36 8.75
N ASP A 499 -27.77 5.32 9.40
CA ASP A 499 -27.18 4.80 10.65
C ASP A 499 -26.09 3.76 10.33
N ARG A 500 -24.87 4.24 10.12
CA ARG A 500 -23.71 3.38 9.84
C ARG A 500 -23.35 2.47 11.01
N ALA A 501 -23.64 2.90 12.25
CA ALA A 501 -23.38 2.09 13.43
C ALA A 501 -24.29 0.86 13.47
N ALA A 502 -25.57 1.01 13.09
CA ALA A 502 -26.49 -0.11 12.95
C ALA A 502 -26.05 -1.08 11.82
N LEU A 503 -25.43 -0.58 10.75
CA LEU A 503 -24.91 -1.41 9.65
C LEU A 503 -23.60 -2.12 10.00
N ALA A 504 -22.77 -1.55 10.84
CA ALA A 504 -21.50 -2.14 11.30
C ALA A 504 -21.67 -3.18 12.40
N GLY A 505 -22.87 -3.26 13.01
CA GLY A 505 -23.21 -4.24 14.03
C GLY A 505 -23.22 -5.69 13.49
N PRO A 506 -23.23 -6.68 14.38
CA PRO A 506 -23.34 -8.06 13.97
C PRO A 506 -24.64 -8.22 13.16
N VAL A 507 -24.51 -8.65 11.91
CA VAL A 507 -25.68 -9.11 11.16
C VAL A 507 -26.28 -10.24 11.98
N HIS A 508 -27.59 -10.21 12.23
CA HIS A 508 -28.32 -11.37 12.76
C HIS A 508 -28.31 -12.42 11.65
N GLU A 509 -27.15 -13.07 11.48
CA GLU A 509 -27.11 -14.35 10.78
C GLU A 509 -27.95 -15.33 11.63
N PRO A 510 -28.78 -16.18 11.02
CA PRO A 510 -29.31 -17.30 11.75
C PRO A 510 -28.13 -17.98 12.46
N PRO A 511 -28.31 -18.43 13.72
CA PRO A 511 -27.19 -18.96 14.51
C PRO A 511 -26.44 -19.97 13.65
N PRO A 512 -25.09 -19.87 13.58
CA PRO A 512 -24.32 -20.80 12.79
C PRO A 512 -24.73 -22.20 13.21
N ALA A 513 -25.14 -23.02 12.26
CA ALA A 513 -25.36 -24.45 12.50
C ALA A 513 -24.10 -24.92 13.23
N GLN A 514 -24.27 -25.52 14.40
CA GLN A 514 -23.14 -25.97 15.22
C GLN A 514 -22.16 -26.70 14.31
N PRO A 515 -20.86 -26.33 14.33
CA PRO A 515 -19.91 -27.03 13.50
C PRO A 515 -20.08 -28.53 13.80
N PRO A 516 -20.14 -29.36 12.78
CA PRO A 516 -20.20 -30.79 13.01
C PRO A 516 -19.01 -31.17 13.89
N PRO A 517 -19.18 -32.06 14.87
CA PRO A 517 -18.10 -32.43 15.78
C PRO A 517 -16.89 -32.80 14.93
N HIS A 518 -15.72 -32.26 15.29
CA HIS A 518 -14.43 -32.54 14.66
C HIS A 518 -14.12 -34.04 14.74
N GLY A 519 -14.78 -34.81 13.89
CA GLY A 519 -14.41 -36.15 13.58
C GLY A 519 -13.36 -36.06 12.47
N LYS A 520 -12.12 -36.45 12.77
CA LYS A 520 -11.12 -36.74 11.71
C LYS A 520 -11.81 -37.61 10.67
N PRO A 521 -11.96 -37.17 9.41
CA PRO A 521 -12.41 -38.06 8.38
C PRO A 521 -11.37 -39.17 8.23
N ALA A 522 -11.75 -40.39 8.53
CA ALA A 522 -10.95 -41.60 8.32
C ALA A 522 -11.00 -41.98 6.83
N GLY A 523 -10.72 -41.02 5.94
CA GLY A 523 -10.63 -41.17 4.51
C GLY A 523 -9.87 -40.02 3.90
N ARG A 524 -8.99 -40.31 2.98
CA ARG A 524 -8.16 -39.31 2.29
C ARG A 524 -9.07 -38.59 1.30
N LEU A 525 -9.48 -37.34 1.62
CA LEU A 525 -10.25 -36.48 0.73
C LEU A 525 -9.56 -36.37 -0.65
N ASP A 526 -10.35 -36.34 -1.70
CA ASP A 526 -9.83 -35.97 -3.02
C ASP A 526 -9.50 -34.47 -3.05
N GLY A 527 -8.79 -34.04 -4.10
CA GLY A 527 -8.33 -32.66 -4.18
C GLY A 527 -9.48 -31.64 -4.20
N ARG A 528 -10.62 -31.98 -4.81
CA ARG A 528 -11.80 -31.10 -4.91
C ARG A 528 -12.59 -31.04 -3.59
N GLU A 529 -12.74 -32.16 -2.93
CA GLU A 529 -13.37 -32.24 -1.60
C GLU A 529 -12.58 -31.42 -0.59
N LEU A 530 -11.25 -31.56 -0.59
CA LEU A 530 -10.36 -30.79 0.28
C LEU A 530 -10.48 -29.27 0.03
N VAL A 531 -10.48 -28.84 -1.25
CA VAL A 531 -10.65 -27.43 -1.61
C VAL A 531 -12.00 -26.93 -1.11
N THR A 532 -13.08 -27.67 -1.32
CA THR A 532 -14.42 -27.30 -0.90
C THR A 532 -14.51 -27.14 0.63
N GLU A 533 -13.89 -28.06 1.38
CA GLU A 533 -13.87 -27.99 2.85
C GLU A 533 -13.09 -26.77 3.35
N VAL A 534 -11.88 -26.55 2.84
CA VAL A 534 -11.04 -25.40 3.21
C VAL A 534 -11.70 -24.07 2.85
N TRP A 535 -12.35 -23.99 1.68
CA TRP A 535 -13.04 -22.76 1.27
C TRP A 535 -14.28 -22.49 2.09
N ARG A 536 -15.08 -23.55 2.42
CA ARG A 536 -16.27 -23.40 3.26
C ARG A 536 -15.93 -22.79 4.62
N GLU A 537 -14.88 -23.29 5.25
CA GLU A 537 -14.40 -22.76 6.52
C GLU A 537 -13.83 -21.34 6.39
N LEU A 538 -13.06 -21.09 5.34
CA LEU A 538 -12.34 -19.83 5.17
C LEU A 538 -13.23 -18.69 4.72
N LEU A 539 -14.16 -18.97 3.80
CA LEU A 539 -15.05 -17.98 3.20
C LEU A 539 -16.40 -17.86 3.92
N ALA A 540 -16.70 -18.79 4.85
CA ALA A 540 -17.99 -18.91 5.55
C ALA A 540 -19.17 -19.02 4.56
N VAL A 541 -19.01 -19.83 3.50
CA VAL A 541 -20.03 -20.12 2.48
C VAL A 541 -20.48 -21.56 2.61
N GLU A 542 -21.79 -21.82 2.73
CA GLU A 542 -22.31 -23.17 2.97
C GLU A 542 -22.30 -24.03 1.70
N GLU A 543 -22.71 -23.47 0.57
CA GLU A 543 -22.79 -24.19 -0.70
C GLU A 543 -21.68 -23.70 -1.65
N ILE A 544 -20.81 -24.61 -2.06
CA ILE A 544 -19.71 -24.33 -3.00
C ILE A 544 -19.75 -25.38 -4.10
N GLY A 545 -19.98 -24.94 -5.32
CA GLY A 545 -20.01 -25.76 -6.52
C GLY A 545 -18.63 -25.95 -7.16
N PRO A 546 -18.48 -26.93 -8.06
CA PRO A 546 -17.18 -27.22 -8.68
C PRO A 546 -16.63 -26.10 -9.58
N HIS A 547 -17.50 -25.23 -10.08
CA HIS A 547 -17.14 -24.10 -10.95
C HIS A 547 -17.13 -22.75 -10.25
N ASP A 548 -17.38 -22.74 -8.95
CA ASP A 548 -17.31 -21.50 -8.17
C ASP A 548 -15.86 -21.03 -8.07
N ASP A 549 -15.68 -19.73 -8.26
CA ASP A 549 -14.42 -19.04 -8.21
C ASP A 549 -14.15 -18.49 -6.82
N PHE A 550 -12.95 -18.74 -6.28
CA PHE A 550 -12.53 -18.31 -4.94
C PHE A 550 -12.74 -16.82 -4.70
N PHE A 551 -12.35 -16.01 -5.70
CA PHE A 551 -12.45 -14.57 -5.59
C PHE A 551 -13.89 -14.09 -5.78
N HIS A 552 -14.68 -14.78 -6.59
CA HIS A 552 -16.12 -14.50 -6.72
C HIS A 552 -16.90 -14.85 -5.45
N LEU A 553 -16.51 -15.89 -4.74
CA LEU A 553 -17.10 -16.24 -3.42
C LEU A 553 -16.71 -15.30 -2.28
N GLY A 554 -15.89 -14.28 -2.55
CA GLY A 554 -15.48 -13.31 -1.54
C GLY A 554 -14.04 -13.46 -1.06
N GLY A 555 -13.32 -14.43 -1.56
CA GLY A 555 -11.91 -14.62 -1.28
C GLY A 555 -11.07 -13.43 -1.76
N ASP A 556 -9.98 -13.18 -1.07
CA ASP A 556 -8.99 -12.15 -1.40
C ASP A 556 -7.57 -12.70 -1.34
N SER A 557 -6.58 -11.85 -1.67
CA SER A 557 -5.18 -12.28 -1.73
C SER A 557 -4.63 -12.78 -0.39
N LEU A 558 -5.09 -12.24 0.74
CA LEU A 558 -4.66 -12.69 2.06
C LEU A 558 -5.31 -14.04 2.40
N GLN A 559 -6.60 -14.17 2.13
CA GLN A 559 -7.34 -15.43 2.30
C GLN A 559 -6.79 -16.50 1.35
N ALA A 560 -6.40 -16.15 0.13
CA ALA A 560 -5.74 -17.06 -0.80
C ALA A 560 -4.43 -17.62 -0.22
N ALA A 561 -3.62 -16.78 0.44
CA ALA A 561 -2.42 -17.23 1.13
C ALA A 561 -2.74 -18.18 2.30
N VAL A 562 -3.75 -17.86 3.11
CA VAL A 562 -4.22 -18.72 4.22
C VAL A 562 -4.79 -20.04 3.67
N CYS A 563 -5.57 -20.00 2.60
CA CYS A 563 -6.10 -21.17 1.91
C CYS A 563 -4.97 -22.13 1.51
N VAL A 564 -3.99 -21.60 0.79
CA VAL A 564 -2.85 -22.39 0.32
C VAL A 564 -2.02 -22.94 1.49
N ALA A 565 -1.84 -22.18 2.56
CA ALA A 565 -1.15 -22.65 3.77
C ALA A 565 -1.89 -23.86 4.37
N ARG A 566 -3.21 -23.81 4.52
CA ARG A 566 -4.03 -24.93 4.99
C ARG A 566 -3.96 -26.14 4.05
N LEU A 567 -4.03 -25.91 2.73
CA LEU A 567 -3.88 -26.99 1.75
C LEU A 567 -2.50 -27.66 1.84
N ARG A 568 -1.43 -26.90 2.07
CA ARG A 568 -0.08 -27.45 2.34
C ARG A 568 -0.05 -28.34 3.59
N GLU A 569 -0.66 -27.86 4.66
CA GLU A 569 -0.72 -28.59 5.93
C GLU A 569 -1.47 -29.93 5.76
N HIS A 570 -2.60 -29.93 5.08
CA HIS A 570 -3.39 -31.16 4.85
C HIS A 570 -2.72 -32.16 3.91
N LEU A 571 -2.04 -31.66 2.87
CA LEU A 571 -1.44 -32.50 1.84
C LEU A 571 -0.01 -32.93 2.16
N GLY A 572 0.70 -32.19 3.00
CA GLY A 572 2.13 -32.41 3.28
C GLY A 572 3.04 -32.19 2.07
N ILE A 573 2.58 -31.44 1.06
CA ILE A 573 3.33 -31.12 -0.16
C ILE A 573 3.38 -29.60 -0.39
N PRO A 574 4.40 -29.07 -1.09
CA PRO A 574 4.43 -27.66 -1.45
C PRO A 574 3.33 -27.34 -2.48
N VAL A 575 2.42 -26.44 -2.12
CA VAL A 575 1.38 -25.88 -3.00
C VAL A 575 1.70 -24.41 -3.22
N PRO A 576 2.17 -23.97 -4.40
CA PRO A 576 2.41 -22.56 -4.67
C PRO A 576 1.11 -21.76 -4.72
N LEU A 577 1.11 -20.53 -4.21
CA LEU A 577 -0.08 -19.67 -4.23
C LEU A 577 -0.58 -19.40 -5.67
N ARG A 578 0.34 -19.31 -6.63
CA ARG A 578 -0.01 -19.21 -8.06
C ARG A 578 -0.94 -20.33 -8.55
N THR A 579 -0.97 -21.47 -7.88
CA THR A 579 -1.88 -22.59 -8.19
C THR A 579 -3.34 -22.15 -8.07
N LEU A 580 -3.70 -21.50 -6.96
CA LEU A 580 -5.03 -20.92 -6.77
C LEU A 580 -5.29 -19.72 -7.70
N LEU A 581 -4.27 -18.88 -7.94
CA LEU A 581 -4.43 -17.69 -8.79
C LEU A 581 -4.66 -18.05 -10.28
N ARG A 582 -4.14 -19.20 -10.75
CA ARG A 582 -4.28 -19.67 -12.13
C ARG A 582 -5.49 -20.55 -12.36
N GLY A 583 -5.91 -21.28 -11.33
CA GLY A 583 -7.07 -22.14 -11.33
C GLY A 583 -7.96 -21.78 -10.14
N PRO A 584 -8.70 -20.66 -10.22
CA PRO A 584 -9.43 -20.12 -9.08
C PRO A 584 -10.74 -20.85 -8.78
N THR A 585 -11.14 -21.85 -9.56
CA THR A 585 -12.32 -22.66 -9.29
C THR A 585 -11.98 -23.93 -8.48
N VAL A 586 -12.97 -24.48 -7.79
CA VAL A 586 -12.82 -25.73 -7.02
C VAL A 586 -12.28 -26.84 -7.91
N ALA A 587 -12.82 -26.97 -9.13
CA ALA A 587 -12.41 -27.99 -10.07
C ALA A 587 -10.96 -27.83 -10.53
N GLU A 588 -10.58 -26.65 -10.96
CA GLU A 588 -9.23 -26.36 -11.46
C GLU A 588 -8.18 -26.52 -10.37
N LEU A 589 -8.45 -25.94 -9.18
CA LEU A 589 -7.54 -26.05 -8.05
C LEU A 589 -7.42 -27.51 -7.58
N GLY A 590 -8.55 -28.21 -7.45
CA GLY A 590 -8.56 -29.62 -7.02
C GLY A 590 -7.78 -30.53 -7.97
N ASP A 591 -7.95 -30.36 -9.28
CA ASP A 591 -7.23 -31.14 -10.30
C ASP A 591 -5.72 -30.87 -10.26
N GLU A 592 -5.31 -29.61 -10.05
CA GLU A 592 -3.92 -29.24 -9.93
C GLU A 592 -3.28 -29.76 -8.64
N LEU A 593 -4.01 -29.78 -7.51
CA LEU A 593 -3.55 -30.39 -6.26
C LEU A 593 -3.28 -31.90 -6.45
N GLU A 594 -4.17 -32.61 -7.14
CA GLU A 594 -3.95 -34.02 -7.45
C GLU A 594 -2.74 -34.25 -8.37
N ARG A 595 -2.50 -33.34 -9.32
CA ARG A 595 -1.31 -33.38 -10.19
C ARG A 595 -0.02 -33.17 -9.37
N LEU A 596 0.02 -32.16 -8.51
CA LEU A 596 1.16 -31.86 -7.63
C LEU A 596 1.46 -33.06 -6.72
N ARG A 597 0.46 -33.68 -6.14
CA ARG A 597 0.57 -34.84 -5.27
C ARG A 597 1.19 -36.04 -5.98
N ARG A 598 0.75 -36.36 -7.22
CA ARG A 598 1.33 -37.42 -8.03
C ARG A 598 2.81 -37.15 -8.34
N THR A 599 3.14 -35.92 -8.68
CA THR A 599 4.52 -35.54 -9.03
C THR A 599 5.45 -35.65 -7.83
N THR A 600 5.00 -35.20 -6.64
CA THR A 600 5.79 -35.27 -5.40
C THR A 600 6.02 -36.72 -4.95
N ASN A 601 4.99 -37.57 -5.01
CA ASN A 601 5.11 -38.98 -4.68
C ASN A 601 6.07 -39.72 -5.67
N ALA A 602 5.97 -39.44 -6.96
CA ALA A 602 6.86 -40.00 -7.95
C ALA A 602 8.32 -39.53 -7.81
N ALA A 603 8.57 -38.38 -7.24
CA ALA A 603 9.91 -37.88 -6.91
C ALA A 603 10.48 -38.58 -5.65
N ALA A 604 9.65 -38.82 -4.64
CA ALA A 604 10.01 -39.52 -3.41
C ALA A 604 10.36 -40.99 -3.71
N ASP A 605 9.65 -41.66 -4.62
CA ASP A 605 9.91 -43.06 -5.01
C ASP A 605 11.19 -43.23 -5.84
N ARG A 606 11.76 -42.18 -6.41
CA ARG A 606 13.01 -42.19 -7.21
C ARG A 606 14.27 -41.96 -6.37
N HIS A 607 14.16 -41.58 -5.12
CA HIS A 607 15.27 -41.43 -4.18
C HIS A 607 14.92 -42.13 -2.85
N PRO A 608 14.96 -43.47 -2.77
CA PRO A 608 15.02 -44.16 -1.50
C PRO A 608 16.43 -43.90 -0.95
N GLY A 609 16.50 -43.21 0.21
CA GLY A 609 17.65 -42.68 0.93
C GLY A 609 18.85 -43.62 1.12
#